data_037f75a2ca7c3b14738b39e9d30a12f1
#
_entry.id   037f75a2ca7c3b14738b39e9d30a12f1
#
_cell.length_a   1.000
_cell.length_b   1.000
_cell.length_c   1.000
_cell.angle_alpha   90.00
_cell.angle_beta   90.00
_cell.angle_gamma   90.00
#
_symmetry.space_group_name_H-M   'P 1'
#
loop_
_entity.id
_entity.type
_entity.pdbx_description
1 polymer ?
#
loop_
_entity_poly.entity_id
_entity_poly.type
_entity_poly.pdbx_seq_one_letter_code
_entity_poly.pdbx_strand_id
1 'polypeptide(L)'
;MNAKITATAHNAPEKVMTNFDLEKLVDTSDEWIQSRTGIVQRHVVAKDEASSDISTRIANSLLEKSQMSPDDLDLILVGTVTPDHFTPSTAALVQKNIKANNAWGYDLSAACSGFLFGLETGANFIASGRYKKVMVIGVDTMTSILDFQDRDTCVIFGDGGGGVILEPTSDGNGIVDSILHMDGSGGDYLIVPGGGSRIPASVESVEKRKHFIKQDGKTVFKYAVKGMADVSEKILSRNNLTGQDISLFIPHQANKRIIDSAANRCGISEEKVLINIDKYGNTTAGTIPIAINEAVKDNRIKDGDYILLASFGAGFTWGSVLIKWESN
;
A
#
# COMPACT_ATOMS: atom_id res chain seq x y z
N MET A 1 -1.65 -25.15 -5.19
CA MET A 1 -1.75 -24.63 -3.80
C MET A 1 -1.75 -23.13 -3.90
N ASN A 2 -2.79 -22.47 -3.45
CA ASN A 2 -2.90 -21.03 -3.41
C ASN A 2 -2.54 -20.51 -2.01
N ALA A 3 -2.41 -19.20 -1.87
CA ALA A 3 -2.24 -18.54 -0.59
C ALA A 3 -3.52 -17.79 -0.22
N LYS A 4 -4.01 -17.96 1.01
CA LYS A 4 -5.13 -17.18 1.55
C LYS A 4 -4.65 -16.22 2.63
N ILE A 5 -5.41 -15.14 2.82
CA ILE A 5 -5.21 -14.19 3.93
C ILE A 5 -5.90 -14.75 5.17
N THR A 6 -5.13 -14.99 6.24
CA THR A 6 -5.63 -15.57 7.49
C THR A 6 -5.71 -14.56 8.63
N ALA A 7 -4.98 -13.46 8.54
CA ALA A 7 -5.08 -12.34 9.49
C ALA A 7 -4.82 -11.02 8.78
N THR A 8 -5.44 -9.95 9.29
CA THR A 8 -5.27 -8.58 8.80
C THR A 8 -5.05 -7.63 9.96
N ALA A 9 -4.15 -6.64 9.79
CA ALA A 9 -3.96 -5.57 10.76
C ALA A 9 -3.55 -4.27 10.06
N HIS A 10 -3.78 -3.14 10.71
CA HIS A 10 -3.23 -1.87 10.28
C HIS A 10 -2.83 -1.01 11.48
N ASN A 11 -1.97 -0.04 11.23
CA ASN A 11 -1.61 1.00 12.18
C ASN A 11 -1.36 2.31 11.43
N ALA A 12 -1.86 3.39 11.99
CA ALA A 12 -1.54 4.75 11.60
C ALA A 12 -1.03 5.50 12.83
N PRO A 13 -0.10 6.46 12.67
CA PRO A 13 0.36 7.32 13.75
C PRO A 13 -0.80 8.04 14.47
N GLU A 14 -0.61 8.37 15.74
CA GLU A 14 -1.68 9.03 16.52
C GLU A 14 -1.95 10.46 16.07
N LYS A 15 -0.90 11.18 15.64
CA LYS A 15 -1.02 12.58 15.24
C LYS A 15 -1.77 12.68 13.92
N VAL A 16 -2.87 13.43 13.93
CA VAL A 16 -3.66 13.79 12.75
C VAL A 16 -3.30 15.20 12.31
N MET A 17 -3.11 15.39 11.01
CA MET A 17 -2.96 16.67 10.33
C MET A 17 -4.15 16.87 9.39
N THR A 18 -4.92 17.92 9.63
CA THR A 18 -6.09 18.29 8.81
C THR A 18 -5.69 19.16 7.61
N ASN A 19 -6.62 19.35 6.67
CA ASN A 19 -6.43 20.32 5.59
C ASN A 19 -6.28 21.76 6.11
N PHE A 20 -6.98 22.12 7.20
CA PHE A 20 -6.84 23.43 7.86
C PHE A 20 -5.45 23.67 8.46
N ASP A 21 -4.73 22.59 8.80
CA ASP A 21 -3.34 22.73 9.24
C ASP A 21 -2.41 22.99 8.07
N LEU A 22 -2.71 22.43 6.89
CA LEU A 22 -1.97 22.67 5.66
C LEU A 22 -2.19 24.07 5.10
N GLU A 23 -3.38 24.66 5.26
CA GLU A 23 -3.66 26.07 4.89
C GLU A 23 -2.71 27.07 5.58
N LYS A 24 -2.17 26.71 6.76
CA LYS A 24 -1.21 27.53 7.49
C LYS A 24 0.22 27.43 6.93
N LEU A 25 0.49 26.40 6.10
CA LEU A 25 1.83 26.09 5.58
C LEU A 25 2.02 26.43 4.11
N VAL A 26 0.97 26.24 3.29
CA VAL A 26 1.01 26.48 1.84
C VAL A 26 -0.28 27.14 1.36
N ASP A 27 -0.23 27.78 0.20
CA ASP A 27 -1.39 28.41 -0.44
C ASP A 27 -2.37 27.35 -0.98
N THR A 28 -3.31 26.93 -0.13
CA THR A 28 -4.34 25.91 -0.40
C THR A 28 -5.59 26.18 0.42
N SER A 29 -6.65 25.38 0.20
CA SER A 29 -7.84 25.35 1.07
C SER A 29 -8.36 23.93 1.25
N ASP A 30 -9.08 23.69 2.35
CA ASP A 30 -9.75 22.43 2.63
C ASP A 30 -10.70 22.03 1.47
N GLU A 31 -11.50 22.99 0.98
CA GLU A 31 -12.40 22.77 -0.17
C GLU A 31 -11.62 22.34 -1.44
N TRP A 32 -10.49 23.00 -1.71
CA TRP A 32 -9.66 22.66 -2.86
C TRP A 32 -9.07 21.25 -2.75
N ILE A 33 -8.52 20.90 -1.59
CA ILE A 33 -7.93 19.57 -1.37
C ILE A 33 -9.01 18.50 -1.50
N GLN A 34 -10.15 18.66 -0.83
CA GLN A 34 -11.25 17.68 -0.87
C GLN A 34 -11.79 17.50 -2.29
N SER A 35 -12.09 18.59 -3.00
CA SER A 35 -12.64 18.54 -4.37
C SER A 35 -11.68 17.87 -5.37
N ARG A 36 -10.38 17.99 -5.15
CA ARG A 36 -9.35 17.44 -6.06
C ARG A 36 -8.93 16.04 -5.73
N THR A 37 -8.91 15.66 -4.45
CA THR A 37 -8.32 14.40 -3.98
C THR A 37 -9.29 13.51 -3.22
N GLY A 38 -10.27 14.08 -2.53
CA GLY A 38 -11.12 13.42 -1.55
C GLY A 38 -10.52 13.38 -0.13
N ILE A 39 -9.33 13.95 0.08
CA ILE A 39 -8.61 13.89 1.37
C ILE A 39 -9.13 14.99 2.30
N VAL A 40 -9.48 14.61 3.54
CA VAL A 40 -9.88 15.53 4.63
C VAL A 40 -8.73 15.68 5.64
N GLN A 41 -8.07 14.57 5.94
CA GLN A 41 -6.97 14.51 6.90
C GLN A 41 -5.96 13.42 6.54
N ARG A 42 -4.82 13.42 7.22
CA ARG A 42 -3.79 12.38 7.15
C ARG A 42 -3.16 12.20 8.52
N HIS A 43 -2.56 11.05 8.73
CA HIS A 43 -1.74 10.78 9.90
C HIS A 43 -0.28 11.15 9.63
N VAL A 44 0.42 11.54 10.69
CA VAL A 44 1.81 12.01 10.61
C VAL A 44 2.59 11.40 11.77
N VAL A 45 3.72 10.77 11.47
CA VAL A 45 4.59 10.17 12.49
C VAL A 45 5.09 11.20 13.50
N ALA A 46 5.36 10.73 14.72
CA ALA A 46 6.09 11.49 15.72
C ALA A 46 7.56 11.66 15.28
N LYS A 47 8.30 12.56 15.92
CA LYS A 47 9.67 12.92 15.55
C LYS A 47 10.63 11.70 15.51
N ASP A 48 10.44 10.75 16.41
CA ASP A 48 11.30 9.59 16.59
C ASP A 48 10.59 8.28 16.17
N GLU A 49 9.60 8.37 15.29
CA GLU A 49 8.82 7.24 14.79
C GLU A 49 9.15 6.99 13.32
N ALA A 50 9.45 5.74 12.98
CA ALA A 50 9.87 5.31 11.66
C ALA A 50 8.97 4.17 11.10
N SER A 51 9.22 3.76 9.87
CA SER A 51 8.44 2.70 9.20
C SER A 51 8.50 1.37 9.94
N SER A 52 9.64 1.04 10.59
CA SER A 52 9.76 -0.19 11.37
C SER A 52 8.90 -0.18 12.65
N ASP A 53 8.66 0.99 13.25
CA ASP A 53 7.81 1.09 14.46
C ASP A 53 6.35 0.81 14.11
N ILE A 54 5.84 1.42 13.03
CA ILE A 54 4.50 1.16 12.52
C ILE A 54 4.38 -0.33 12.13
N SER A 55 5.35 -0.85 11.38
CA SER A 55 5.37 -2.25 10.95
C SER A 55 5.42 -3.24 12.12
N THR A 56 6.15 -2.91 13.18
CA THR A 56 6.22 -3.74 14.40
C THR A 56 4.85 -3.80 15.11
N ARG A 57 4.14 -2.69 15.20
CA ARG A 57 2.77 -2.67 15.75
C ARG A 57 1.80 -3.51 14.91
N ILE A 58 1.89 -3.39 13.58
CA ILE A 58 1.12 -4.22 12.65
C ILE A 58 1.44 -5.69 12.85
N ALA A 59 2.73 -6.06 12.87
CA ALA A 59 3.18 -7.43 13.02
C ALA A 59 2.70 -8.06 14.35
N ASN A 60 2.82 -7.36 15.47
CA ASN A 60 2.29 -7.83 16.77
C ASN A 60 0.79 -8.05 16.72
N SER A 61 0.02 -7.12 16.13
CA SER A 61 -1.43 -7.28 15.97
C SER A 61 -1.80 -8.46 15.06
N LEU A 62 -1.04 -8.72 14.01
CA LEU A 62 -1.22 -9.89 13.14
C LEU A 62 -1.00 -11.20 13.91
N LEU A 63 0.10 -11.29 14.67
CA LEU A 63 0.42 -12.47 15.50
C LEU A 63 -0.65 -12.72 16.56
N GLU A 64 -1.11 -11.68 17.24
CA GLU A 64 -2.18 -11.78 18.25
C GLU A 64 -3.48 -12.30 17.62
N LYS A 65 -3.94 -11.71 16.51
CA LYS A 65 -5.18 -12.11 15.84
C LYS A 65 -5.14 -13.50 15.24
N SER A 66 -3.98 -13.94 14.75
CA SER A 66 -3.79 -15.30 14.22
C SER A 66 -3.47 -16.32 15.30
N GLN A 67 -3.29 -15.90 16.57
CA GLN A 67 -2.83 -16.75 17.67
C GLN A 67 -1.51 -17.48 17.35
N MET A 68 -0.64 -16.82 16.59
CA MET A 68 0.60 -17.38 16.06
C MET A 68 1.79 -16.96 16.92
N SER A 69 2.70 -17.90 17.19
CA SER A 69 4.01 -17.55 17.75
C SER A 69 4.84 -16.81 16.71
N PRO A 70 5.66 -15.81 17.09
CA PRO A 70 6.63 -15.22 16.17
C PRO A 70 7.55 -16.24 15.47
N ASP A 71 7.93 -17.29 16.18
CA ASP A 71 8.80 -18.36 15.65
C ASP A 71 8.11 -19.29 14.63
N ASP A 72 6.78 -19.17 14.48
CA ASP A 72 6.03 -19.88 13.42
C ASP A 72 6.17 -19.22 12.05
N LEU A 73 6.60 -17.95 12.00
CA LEU A 73 6.77 -17.23 10.73
C LEU A 73 7.96 -17.77 9.94
N ASP A 74 7.77 -17.98 8.65
CA ASP A 74 8.81 -18.37 7.71
C ASP A 74 9.45 -17.16 7.02
N LEU A 75 8.64 -16.14 6.69
CA LEU A 75 9.04 -15.01 5.84
C LEU A 75 8.32 -13.72 6.22
N ILE A 76 9.06 -12.61 6.21
CA ILE A 76 8.54 -11.25 6.37
C ILE A 76 8.90 -10.42 5.14
N LEU A 77 7.89 -9.94 4.42
CA LEU A 77 8.02 -9.05 3.27
C LEU A 77 7.47 -7.67 3.63
N VAL A 78 8.26 -6.62 3.41
CA VAL A 78 7.85 -5.24 3.65
C VAL A 78 7.92 -4.44 2.36
N GLY A 79 6.77 -4.00 1.87
CA GLY A 79 6.67 -3.05 0.76
C GLY A 79 6.79 -1.62 1.29
N THR A 80 7.90 -0.94 0.99
CA THR A 80 8.14 0.43 1.45
C THR A 80 9.09 1.18 0.51
N VAL A 81 8.94 2.51 0.43
CA VAL A 81 9.88 3.45 -0.19
C VAL A 81 10.52 4.39 0.81
N THR A 82 10.12 4.28 2.08
CA THR A 82 10.64 5.06 3.21
C THR A 82 11.18 4.13 4.30
N PRO A 83 12.15 3.24 3.97
CA PRO A 83 12.77 2.39 4.99
C PRO A 83 13.49 3.25 6.02
N ASP A 84 13.63 2.75 7.24
CA ASP A 84 14.40 3.43 8.30
C ASP A 84 15.83 3.75 7.87
N HIS A 85 16.44 2.81 7.14
CA HIS A 85 17.81 2.85 6.66
C HIS A 85 17.93 2.19 5.29
N PHE A 86 18.99 2.48 4.53
CA PHE A 86 19.33 1.66 3.36
C PHE A 86 19.70 0.22 3.75
N THR A 87 20.27 0.06 4.94
CA THR A 87 20.61 -1.23 5.56
C THR A 87 20.79 -1.03 7.06
N PRO A 88 20.25 -1.90 7.93
CA PRO A 88 19.45 -3.09 7.59
C PRO A 88 18.09 -2.74 6.97
N SER A 89 17.42 -3.75 6.37
CA SER A 89 16.06 -3.61 5.85
C SER A 89 15.05 -3.40 6.98
N THR A 90 13.91 -2.77 6.66
CA THR A 90 12.76 -2.64 7.59
C THR A 90 12.28 -4.01 8.05
N ALA A 91 12.22 -5.00 7.14
CA ALA A 91 11.87 -6.38 7.48
C ALA A 91 12.80 -6.99 8.55
N ALA A 92 14.12 -6.71 8.49
CA ALA A 92 15.06 -7.18 9.50
C ALA A 92 14.85 -6.51 10.88
N LEU A 93 14.48 -5.22 10.89
CA LEU A 93 14.13 -4.51 12.12
C LEU A 93 12.84 -5.06 12.73
N VAL A 94 11.81 -5.29 11.92
CA VAL A 94 10.55 -5.92 12.35
C VAL A 94 10.82 -7.30 12.92
N GLN A 95 11.56 -8.15 12.20
CA GLN A 95 11.93 -9.50 12.64
C GLN A 95 12.57 -9.50 14.04
N LYS A 96 13.55 -8.61 14.25
CA LYS A 96 14.20 -8.41 15.54
C LYS A 96 13.21 -7.97 16.63
N ASN A 97 12.36 -6.98 16.32
CA ASN A 97 11.45 -6.35 17.29
C ASN A 97 10.38 -7.32 17.79
N ILE A 98 9.83 -8.18 16.90
CA ILE A 98 8.84 -9.20 17.24
C ILE A 98 9.47 -10.53 17.68
N LYS A 99 10.80 -10.65 17.64
CA LYS A 99 11.58 -11.86 17.99
C LYS A 99 11.22 -13.10 17.16
N ALA A 100 10.96 -12.91 15.88
CA ALA A 100 10.65 -14.00 14.94
C ALA A 100 11.95 -14.67 14.46
N ASN A 101 12.59 -15.47 15.34
CA ASN A 101 13.95 -15.97 15.12
C ASN A 101 14.10 -16.92 13.93
N ASN A 102 13.00 -17.59 13.51
CA ASN A 102 12.99 -18.50 12.38
C ASN A 102 12.69 -17.82 11.05
N ALA A 103 12.12 -16.62 11.08
CA ALA A 103 11.76 -15.88 9.88
C ALA A 103 13.00 -15.22 9.25
N TRP A 104 13.06 -15.22 7.92
CA TRP A 104 13.91 -14.34 7.14
C TRP A 104 13.04 -13.35 6.35
N GLY A 105 13.63 -12.36 5.71
CA GLY A 105 12.83 -11.39 4.99
C GLY A 105 13.64 -10.32 4.31
N TYR A 106 12.93 -9.43 3.59
CA TYR A 106 13.51 -8.28 2.90
C TYR A 106 12.45 -7.24 2.57
N ASP A 107 12.91 -6.02 2.28
CA ASP A 107 12.08 -4.95 1.75
C ASP A 107 11.99 -5.07 0.24
N LEU A 108 10.81 -4.73 -0.32
CA LEU A 108 10.60 -4.60 -1.75
C LEU A 108 10.12 -3.18 -2.08
N SER A 109 10.72 -2.61 -3.13
CA SER A 109 10.43 -1.26 -3.59
C SER A 109 9.64 -1.30 -4.90
N ALA A 110 8.33 -1.08 -4.80
CA ALA A 110 7.42 -0.91 -5.93
C ALA A 110 6.41 0.22 -5.66
N ALA A 111 6.81 1.18 -4.83
CA ALA A 111 6.02 2.35 -4.42
C ALA A 111 4.60 1.95 -3.97
N CYS A 112 3.57 2.69 -4.43
CA CYS A 112 2.19 2.42 -4.04
C CYS A 112 1.71 1.01 -4.40
N SER A 113 2.35 0.33 -5.35
CA SER A 113 2.06 -1.06 -5.70
C SER A 113 2.82 -2.08 -4.83
N GLY A 114 3.66 -1.62 -3.88
CA GLY A 114 4.53 -2.47 -3.07
C GLY A 114 3.81 -3.59 -2.34
N PHE A 115 2.62 -3.31 -1.80
CA PHE A 115 1.82 -4.35 -1.14
C PHE A 115 1.31 -5.43 -2.11
N LEU A 116 0.86 -5.06 -3.32
CA LEU A 116 0.42 -6.05 -4.33
C LEU A 116 1.59 -6.92 -4.80
N PHE A 117 2.76 -6.32 -5.02
CA PHE A 117 3.99 -7.05 -5.34
C PHE A 117 4.41 -7.98 -4.21
N GLY A 118 4.22 -7.54 -2.95
CA GLY A 118 4.43 -8.36 -1.75
C GLY A 118 3.47 -9.54 -1.67
N LEU A 119 2.17 -9.34 -1.96
CA LEU A 119 1.17 -10.42 -2.00
C LEU A 119 1.52 -11.49 -3.03
N GLU A 120 1.83 -11.08 -4.24
CA GLU A 120 2.24 -12.00 -5.31
C GLU A 120 3.52 -12.76 -4.94
N THR A 121 4.51 -12.04 -4.40
CA THR A 121 5.76 -12.66 -3.95
C THR A 121 5.51 -13.69 -2.85
N GLY A 122 4.73 -13.33 -1.82
CA GLY A 122 4.39 -14.24 -0.72
C GLY A 122 3.59 -15.45 -1.19
N ALA A 123 2.62 -15.25 -2.09
CA ALA A 123 1.84 -16.33 -2.68
C ALA A 123 2.71 -17.34 -3.44
N ASN A 124 3.68 -16.85 -4.21
CA ASN A 124 4.63 -17.72 -4.94
C ASN A 124 5.55 -18.50 -3.99
N PHE A 125 5.99 -17.90 -2.87
CA PHE A 125 6.74 -18.64 -1.84
C PHE A 125 5.90 -19.77 -1.23
N ILE A 126 4.61 -19.52 -0.92
CA ILE A 126 3.69 -20.54 -0.43
C ILE A 126 3.44 -21.60 -1.51
N ALA A 127 3.19 -21.23 -2.75
CA ALA A 127 2.96 -22.13 -3.88
C ALA A 127 4.15 -23.07 -4.13
N SER A 128 5.38 -22.65 -3.80
CA SER A 128 6.58 -23.48 -3.86
C SER A 128 6.54 -24.69 -2.89
N GLY A 129 5.64 -24.69 -1.91
CA GLY A 129 5.50 -25.70 -0.87
C GLY A 129 6.56 -25.62 0.25
N ARG A 130 7.54 -24.71 0.16
CA ARG A 130 8.63 -24.57 1.14
C ARG A 130 8.28 -23.71 2.34
N TYR A 131 7.38 -22.76 2.16
CA TYR A 131 6.97 -21.76 3.16
C TYR A 131 5.47 -21.86 3.37
N LYS A 132 5.02 -21.68 4.61
CA LYS A 132 3.62 -21.86 4.99
C LYS A 132 3.03 -20.61 5.66
N LYS A 133 3.85 -19.77 6.28
CA LYS A 133 3.41 -18.61 7.05
C LYS A 133 4.23 -17.39 6.64
N VAL A 134 3.63 -16.56 5.79
CA VAL A 134 4.28 -15.38 5.20
C VAL A 134 3.56 -14.13 5.66
N MET A 135 4.29 -13.23 6.32
CA MET A 135 3.80 -11.90 6.66
C MET A 135 4.12 -10.94 5.54
N VAL A 136 3.10 -10.20 5.05
CA VAL A 136 3.25 -9.14 4.05
C VAL A 136 2.77 -7.84 4.64
N ILE A 137 3.63 -6.83 4.70
CA ILE A 137 3.33 -5.49 5.21
C ILE A 137 3.55 -4.47 4.08
N GLY A 138 2.61 -3.54 3.94
CA GLY A 138 2.78 -2.32 3.16
C GLY A 138 2.80 -1.13 4.11
N VAL A 139 3.85 -0.32 4.12
CA VAL A 139 4.05 0.79 5.07
C VAL A 139 4.87 1.89 4.46
N ASP A 140 4.52 3.13 4.76
CA ASP A 140 5.39 4.26 4.48
C ASP A 140 5.20 5.39 5.51
N THR A 141 6.30 6.11 5.77
CA THR A 141 6.35 7.36 6.52
C THR A 141 6.65 8.50 5.54
N MET A 142 5.67 8.78 4.68
CA MET A 142 5.83 9.72 3.57
C MET A 142 6.18 11.13 4.03
N THR A 143 5.71 11.53 5.22
CA THR A 143 6.02 12.86 5.76
C THR A 143 7.51 13.08 6.00
N SER A 144 8.31 12.02 6.11
CA SER A 144 9.77 12.10 6.23
C SER A 144 10.47 12.59 4.96
N ILE A 145 9.84 12.43 3.81
CA ILE A 145 10.35 12.83 2.49
C ILE A 145 9.49 13.90 1.80
N LEU A 146 8.51 14.48 2.50
CA LEU A 146 7.68 15.58 1.99
C LEU A 146 8.34 16.93 2.22
N ASP A 147 8.25 17.77 1.19
CA ASP A 147 8.51 19.19 1.28
C ASP A 147 7.22 19.93 1.64
N PHE A 148 7.06 20.33 2.89
CA PHE A 148 5.88 21.10 3.33
C PHE A 148 5.83 22.54 2.78
N GLN A 149 6.74 22.91 1.86
CA GLN A 149 6.67 24.12 1.04
C GLN A 149 6.21 23.81 -0.39
N ASP A 150 6.08 22.54 -0.75
CA ASP A 150 5.63 22.08 -2.06
C ASP A 150 4.16 21.65 -1.96
N ARG A 151 3.25 22.54 -2.37
CA ARG A 151 1.81 22.30 -2.37
C ARG A 151 1.40 21.07 -3.20
N ASP A 152 2.13 20.77 -4.27
CA ASP A 152 1.75 19.69 -5.20
C ASP A 152 1.90 18.30 -4.58
N THR A 153 2.69 18.18 -3.52
CA THR A 153 2.95 16.90 -2.86
C THR A 153 2.45 16.86 -1.41
N CYS A 154 2.64 17.91 -0.61
CA CYS A 154 2.34 17.88 0.82
C CYS A 154 0.85 17.69 1.16
N VAL A 155 -0.06 18.04 0.23
CA VAL A 155 -1.51 17.88 0.42
C VAL A 155 -2.02 16.47 0.17
N ILE A 156 -1.18 15.57 -0.38
CA ILE A 156 -1.60 14.25 -0.84
C ILE A 156 -1.28 13.17 0.18
N PHE A 157 -0.02 13.13 0.64
CA PHE A 157 0.52 11.99 1.35
C PHE A 157 0.27 12.04 2.86
N GLY A 158 0.20 10.85 3.46
CA GLY A 158 0.16 10.61 4.89
C GLY A 158 1.00 9.39 5.27
N ASP A 159 1.11 9.11 6.55
CA ASP A 159 1.89 8.02 7.11
C ASP A 159 0.97 6.92 7.62
N GLY A 160 1.41 5.68 7.48
CA GLY A 160 0.69 4.52 7.96
C GLY A 160 0.97 3.26 7.16
N GLY A 161 0.43 2.18 7.65
CA GLY A 161 0.59 0.88 7.00
C GLY A 161 -0.43 -0.14 7.46
N GLY A 162 -0.42 -1.26 6.79
CA GLY A 162 -1.16 -2.44 7.14
C GLY A 162 -0.47 -3.70 6.65
N GLY A 163 -0.98 -4.83 7.07
CA GLY A 163 -0.39 -6.10 6.68
C GLY A 163 -1.35 -7.26 6.82
N VAL A 164 -0.90 -8.38 6.30
CA VAL A 164 -1.62 -9.66 6.31
C VAL A 164 -0.68 -10.81 6.63
N ILE A 165 -1.25 -11.90 7.15
CA ILE A 165 -0.62 -13.23 7.13
C ILE A 165 -1.19 -14.01 5.96
N LEU A 166 -0.30 -14.61 5.18
CA LEU A 166 -0.64 -15.55 4.13
C LEU A 166 -0.33 -16.99 4.58
N GLU A 167 -1.28 -17.90 4.37
CA GLU A 167 -1.13 -19.33 4.60
C GLU A 167 -1.64 -20.13 3.40
N PRO A 168 -1.21 -21.41 3.27
CA PRO A 168 -1.66 -22.26 2.17
C PRO A 168 -3.17 -22.50 2.18
N THR A 169 -3.77 -22.53 0.99
CA THR A 169 -5.12 -23.07 0.78
C THR A 169 -5.13 -24.03 -0.41
N SER A 170 -5.97 -25.06 -0.37
CA SER A 170 -6.03 -26.10 -1.39
C SER A 170 -7.18 -25.97 -2.38
N ASP A 171 -8.20 -25.14 -2.09
CA ASP A 171 -9.52 -25.26 -2.70
C ASP A 171 -9.86 -24.18 -3.73
N GLY A 172 -8.86 -23.59 -4.37
CA GLY A 172 -9.08 -22.51 -5.36
C GLY A 172 -9.54 -21.18 -4.76
N ASN A 173 -9.51 -21.06 -3.44
CA ASN A 173 -9.69 -19.84 -2.69
C ASN A 173 -8.35 -19.10 -2.49
N GLY A 174 -8.37 -17.96 -1.81
CA GLY A 174 -7.20 -17.13 -1.60
C GLY A 174 -6.89 -16.27 -2.82
N ILE A 175 -5.60 -16.00 -3.06
CA ILE A 175 -5.13 -15.24 -4.22
C ILE A 175 -5.32 -16.10 -5.46
N VAL A 176 -6.33 -15.76 -6.26
CA VAL A 176 -6.74 -16.52 -7.46
C VAL A 176 -5.86 -16.14 -8.64
N ASP A 177 -5.56 -14.86 -8.78
CA ASP A 177 -4.84 -14.32 -9.93
C ASP A 177 -4.20 -12.98 -9.63
N SER A 178 -3.14 -12.66 -10.35
CA SER A 178 -2.49 -11.35 -10.30
C SER A 178 -2.01 -10.89 -11.69
N ILE A 179 -2.00 -9.59 -11.89
CA ILE A 179 -1.37 -8.94 -13.05
C ILE A 179 -0.54 -7.77 -12.54
N LEU A 180 0.76 -7.88 -12.68
CA LEU A 180 1.71 -6.85 -12.28
C LEU A 180 2.48 -6.33 -13.48
N HIS A 181 2.70 -5.02 -13.53
CA HIS A 181 3.42 -4.33 -14.60
C HIS A 181 4.39 -3.30 -14.05
N MET A 182 5.41 -2.98 -14.85
CA MET A 182 6.36 -1.90 -14.61
C MET A 182 6.72 -1.22 -15.93
N ASP A 183 6.87 0.11 -15.91
CA ASP A 183 7.40 0.92 -17.01
C ASP A 183 8.39 1.94 -16.46
N GLY A 184 9.68 1.65 -16.65
CA GLY A 184 10.77 2.50 -16.16
C GLY A 184 10.84 3.88 -16.84
N SER A 185 10.14 4.10 -17.96
CA SER A 185 10.08 5.41 -18.60
C SER A 185 9.32 6.45 -17.79
N GLY A 186 8.55 6.00 -16.79
CA GLY A 186 7.80 6.85 -15.87
C GLY A 186 8.61 7.42 -14.69
N GLY A 187 9.88 7.00 -14.55
CA GLY A 187 10.67 7.26 -13.35
C GLY A 187 10.84 8.74 -12.97
N ASP A 188 10.93 9.63 -13.94
CA ASP A 188 11.16 11.07 -13.69
C ASP A 188 9.90 11.82 -13.25
N TYR A 189 8.71 11.22 -13.43
CA TYR A 189 7.44 11.90 -13.11
C TYR A 189 7.01 11.79 -11.64
N LEU A 190 7.56 10.82 -10.91
CA LEU A 190 7.32 10.66 -9.48
C LEU A 190 8.58 10.05 -8.84
N ILE A 191 9.39 10.90 -8.20
CA ILE A 191 10.77 10.55 -7.81
C ILE A 191 11.20 11.28 -6.54
N VAL A 192 12.08 10.65 -5.74
CA VAL A 192 12.97 11.33 -4.79
C VAL A 192 14.34 11.41 -5.44
N PRO A 193 14.78 12.58 -5.93
CA PRO A 193 15.98 12.66 -6.77
C PRO A 193 17.31 12.38 -6.07
N GLY A 194 17.40 12.69 -4.77
CA GLY A 194 18.63 12.62 -3.98
C GLY A 194 18.57 11.62 -2.83
N GLY A 195 19.72 11.33 -2.25
CA GLY A 195 19.87 10.36 -1.16
C GLY A 195 20.33 8.98 -1.61
N GLY A 196 20.08 8.61 -2.88
CA GLY A 196 20.55 7.36 -3.47
C GLY A 196 21.91 7.47 -4.15
N SER A 197 22.36 6.38 -4.80
CA SER A 197 23.67 6.30 -5.45
C SER A 197 23.85 7.25 -6.65
N ARG A 198 22.76 7.70 -7.28
CA ARG A 198 22.81 8.64 -8.40
C ARG A 198 23.17 10.06 -7.94
N ILE A 199 22.60 10.49 -6.81
CA ILE A 199 22.86 11.77 -6.16
C ILE A 199 23.01 11.47 -4.66
N PRO A 200 24.22 11.09 -4.19
CA PRO A 200 24.44 10.82 -2.76
C PRO A 200 24.17 12.05 -1.89
N ALA A 201 23.89 11.83 -0.62
CA ALA A 201 23.66 12.89 0.34
C ALA A 201 24.88 13.81 0.44
N SER A 202 24.68 15.11 0.27
CA SER A 202 25.69 16.15 0.36
C SER A 202 25.04 17.47 0.77
N VAL A 203 25.82 18.45 1.22
CA VAL A 203 25.32 19.80 1.52
C VAL A 203 24.57 20.35 0.32
N GLU A 204 25.14 20.26 -0.88
CA GLU A 204 24.52 20.70 -2.12
C GLU A 204 23.16 20.00 -2.40
N SER A 205 23.08 18.67 -2.21
CA SER A 205 21.84 17.94 -2.47
C SER A 205 20.72 18.31 -1.49
N VAL A 206 21.08 18.63 -0.24
CA VAL A 206 20.13 19.10 0.79
C VAL A 206 19.68 20.52 0.51
N GLU A 207 20.60 21.44 0.22
CA GLU A 207 20.27 22.84 -0.13
C GLU A 207 19.37 22.92 -1.37
N LYS A 208 19.62 22.04 -2.38
CA LYS A 208 18.76 21.90 -3.57
C LYS A 208 17.49 21.09 -3.33
N ARG A 209 17.19 20.72 -2.07
CA ARG A 209 15.98 20.00 -1.66
C ARG A 209 15.75 18.68 -2.44
N LYS A 210 16.83 18.00 -2.85
CA LYS A 210 16.77 16.77 -3.65
C LYS A 210 16.27 15.55 -2.88
N HIS A 211 16.29 15.60 -1.55
CA HIS A 211 15.82 14.54 -0.65
C HIS A 211 14.28 14.50 -0.49
N PHE A 212 13.57 15.45 -1.08
CA PHE A 212 12.10 15.46 -1.08
C PHE A 212 11.52 14.87 -2.35
N ILE A 213 10.35 14.26 -2.21
CA ILE A 213 9.58 13.72 -3.35
C ILE A 213 9.16 14.85 -4.29
N LYS A 214 9.20 14.57 -5.58
CA LYS A 214 8.74 15.44 -6.65
C LYS A 214 7.75 14.68 -7.52
N GLN A 215 6.69 15.37 -7.97
CA GLN A 215 5.63 14.77 -8.77
C GLN A 215 5.20 15.70 -9.91
N ASP A 216 5.14 15.18 -11.13
CA ASP A 216 4.31 15.74 -12.21
C ASP A 216 2.88 15.18 -12.07
N GLY A 217 2.06 15.84 -11.27
CA GLY A 217 0.72 15.36 -10.92
C GLY A 217 -0.18 15.12 -12.12
N LYS A 218 -0.06 15.93 -13.20
CA LYS A 218 -0.86 15.77 -14.42
C LYS A 218 -0.51 14.50 -15.18
N THR A 219 0.76 14.23 -15.35
CA THR A 219 1.26 13.03 -16.03
C THR A 219 0.95 11.79 -15.22
N VAL A 220 1.29 11.79 -13.91
CA VAL A 220 1.00 10.66 -13.00
C VAL A 220 -0.49 10.34 -12.98
N PHE A 221 -1.37 11.35 -12.87
CA PHE A 221 -2.83 11.15 -12.90
C PHE A 221 -3.31 10.45 -14.18
N LYS A 222 -2.84 10.89 -15.35
CA LYS A 222 -3.21 10.31 -16.65
C LYS A 222 -2.84 8.82 -16.73
N TYR A 223 -1.60 8.48 -16.32
CA TYR A 223 -1.12 7.11 -16.35
C TYR A 223 -1.84 6.24 -15.30
N ALA A 224 -2.11 6.77 -14.10
CA ALA A 224 -2.81 6.06 -13.04
C ALA A 224 -4.26 5.71 -13.42
N VAL A 225 -5.01 6.66 -13.97
CA VAL A 225 -6.39 6.42 -14.46
C VAL A 225 -6.41 5.29 -15.48
N LYS A 226 -5.50 5.33 -16.45
CA LYS A 226 -5.42 4.29 -17.48
C LYS A 226 -4.91 2.97 -16.89
N GLY A 227 -3.79 2.98 -16.19
CA GLY A 227 -3.11 1.77 -15.72
C GLY A 227 -3.96 0.95 -14.75
N MET A 228 -4.59 1.60 -13.76
CA MET A 228 -5.48 0.90 -12.80
C MET A 228 -6.70 0.30 -13.49
N ALA A 229 -7.34 1.05 -14.39
CA ALA A 229 -8.51 0.57 -15.11
C ALA A 229 -8.17 -0.61 -16.03
N ASP A 230 -7.07 -0.48 -16.81
CA ASP A 230 -6.65 -1.53 -17.76
C ASP A 230 -6.35 -2.87 -17.06
N VAL A 231 -5.62 -2.84 -15.91
CA VAL A 231 -5.29 -4.09 -15.19
C VAL A 231 -6.51 -4.69 -14.49
N SER A 232 -7.40 -3.86 -13.97
CA SER A 232 -8.63 -4.30 -13.33
C SER A 232 -9.57 -4.99 -14.34
N GLU A 233 -9.79 -4.37 -15.50
CA GLU A 233 -10.59 -4.95 -16.57
C GLU A 233 -9.97 -6.25 -17.10
N LYS A 234 -8.64 -6.26 -17.29
CA LYS A 234 -7.91 -7.41 -17.81
C LYS A 234 -7.98 -8.62 -16.87
N ILE A 235 -7.83 -8.43 -15.55
CA ILE A 235 -7.88 -9.54 -14.59
C ILE A 235 -9.28 -10.12 -14.50
N LEU A 236 -10.33 -9.28 -14.52
CA LEU A 236 -11.72 -9.73 -14.57
C LEU A 236 -11.99 -10.57 -15.81
N SER A 237 -11.65 -10.06 -17.00
CA SER A 237 -11.82 -10.78 -18.26
C SER A 237 -11.06 -12.10 -18.29
N ARG A 238 -9.81 -12.14 -17.79
CA ARG A 238 -8.99 -13.36 -17.73
C ARG A 238 -9.60 -14.45 -16.87
N ASN A 239 -10.37 -14.06 -15.84
CA ASN A 239 -11.03 -14.99 -14.92
C ASN A 239 -12.52 -15.21 -15.27
N ASN A 240 -13.01 -14.77 -16.43
CA ASN A 240 -14.40 -14.83 -16.86
C ASN A 240 -15.36 -14.18 -15.87
N LEU A 241 -14.93 -13.10 -15.22
CA LEU A 241 -15.70 -12.29 -14.29
C LEU A 241 -16.02 -10.92 -14.88
N THR A 242 -17.05 -10.30 -14.33
CA THR A 242 -17.48 -8.91 -14.58
C THR A 242 -17.41 -8.11 -13.29
N GLY A 243 -17.60 -6.79 -13.36
CA GLY A 243 -17.68 -5.96 -12.16
C GLY A 243 -18.87 -6.31 -11.26
N GLN A 244 -19.90 -6.97 -11.79
CA GLN A 244 -21.05 -7.41 -10.99
C GLN A 244 -20.70 -8.58 -10.06
N ASP A 245 -19.75 -9.42 -10.47
CA ASP A 245 -19.28 -10.57 -9.69
C ASP A 245 -18.37 -10.15 -8.53
N ILE A 246 -17.84 -8.92 -8.56
CA ILE A 246 -16.98 -8.39 -7.48
C ILE A 246 -17.85 -7.97 -6.30
N SER A 247 -17.55 -8.50 -5.13
CA SER A 247 -18.20 -8.13 -3.88
C SER A 247 -17.63 -6.84 -3.32
N LEU A 248 -16.29 -6.66 -3.39
CA LEU A 248 -15.61 -5.45 -2.93
C LEU A 248 -14.40 -5.12 -3.79
N PHE A 249 -14.31 -3.87 -4.25
CA PHE A 249 -13.15 -3.29 -4.90
C PHE A 249 -12.38 -2.43 -3.91
N ILE A 250 -11.12 -2.77 -3.68
CA ILE A 250 -10.20 -2.07 -2.77
C ILE A 250 -9.03 -1.52 -3.60
N PRO A 251 -9.18 -0.35 -4.22
CA PRO A 251 -8.11 0.30 -4.96
C PRO A 251 -7.15 1.04 -4.03
N HIS A 252 -5.94 1.28 -4.53
CA HIS A 252 -5.01 2.23 -3.94
C HIS A 252 -5.67 3.60 -3.73
N GLN A 253 -5.53 4.15 -2.54
CA GLN A 253 -6.16 5.41 -2.10
C GLN A 253 -5.25 6.61 -2.44
N ALA A 254 -5.04 6.88 -3.73
CA ALA A 254 -4.24 8.01 -4.20
C ALA A 254 -5.07 9.27 -4.44
N ASN A 255 -6.27 9.09 -5.00
CA ASN A 255 -7.15 10.17 -5.42
C ASN A 255 -8.53 9.58 -5.76
N LYS A 256 -9.60 10.14 -5.15
CA LYS A 256 -10.98 9.65 -5.36
C LYS A 256 -11.35 9.58 -6.84
N ARG A 257 -10.93 10.54 -7.66
CA ARG A 257 -11.25 10.57 -9.10
C ARG A 257 -10.59 9.42 -9.88
N ILE A 258 -9.41 8.96 -9.46
CA ILE A 258 -8.76 7.77 -10.05
C ILE A 258 -9.54 6.52 -9.67
N ILE A 259 -9.95 6.42 -8.41
CA ILE A 259 -10.76 5.32 -7.89
C ILE A 259 -12.07 5.21 -8.66
N ASP A 260 -12.83 6.30 -8.75
CA ASP A 260 -14.12 6.36 -9.43
C ASP A 260 -13.98 5.97 -10.92
N SER A 261 -12.92 6.44 -11.58
CA SER A 261 -12.67 6.10 -12.98
C SER A 261 -12.41 4.61 -13.20
N ALA A 262 -11.61 3.97 -12.32
CA ALA A 262 -11.33 2.54 -12.42
C ALA A 262 -12.58 1.69 -12.13
N ALA A 263 -13.35 2.04 -11.09
CA ALA A 263 -14.59 1.35 -10.75
C ALA A 263 -15.63 1.43 -11.88
N ASN A 264 -15.87 2.63 -12.41
CA ASN A 264 -16.81 2.87 -13.50
C ASN A 264 -16.45 2.07 -14.75
N ARG A 265 -15.16 2.03 -15.12
CA ARG A 265 -14.72 1.29 -16.30
C ARG A 265 -14.90 -0.22 -16.16
N CYS A 266 -14.75 -0.74 -14.93
CA CYS A 266 -14.98 -2.16 -14.64
C CYS A 266 -16.47 -2.50 -14.44
N GLY A 267 -17.38 -1.52 -14.45
CA GLY A 267 -18.80 -1.74 -14.16
C GLY A 267 -19.08 -2.12 -12.70
N ILE A 268 -18.21 -1.68 -11.78
CA ILE A 268 -18.36 -1.90 -10.34
C ILE A 268 -19.14 -0.73 -9.75
N SER A 269 -20.24 -1.01 -9.06
CA SER A 269 -21.09 -0.01 -8.44
C SER A 269 -20.43 0.63 -7.21
N GLU A 270 -20.81 1.89 -6.92
CA GLU A 270 -20.15 2.72 -5.90
C GLU A 270 -20.17 2.08 -4.49
N GLU A 271 -21.25 1.41 -4.11
CA GLU A 271 -21.39 0.73 -2.81
C GLU A 271 -20.42 -0.44 -2.62
N LYS A 272 -19.90 -0.98 -3.73
CA LYS A 272 -18.88 -2.03 -3.74
C LYS A 272 -17.46 -1.49 -3.76
N VAL A 273 -17.26 -0.18 -3.77
CA VAL A 273 -15.94 0.45 -3.72
C VAL A 273 -15.61 0.83 -2.29
N LEU A 274 -14.43 0.46 -1.82
CA LEU A 274 -13.93 0.93 -0.54
C LEU A 274 -13.16 2.23 -0.73
N ILE A 275 -13.57 3.27 -0.03
CA ILE A 275 -12.93 4.58 0.00
C ILE A 275 -12.70 4.94 1.47
N ASN A 276 -11.45 5.21 1.83
CA ASN A 276 -11.03 5.68 3.15
C ASN A 276 -9.90 6.73 3.05
N ILE A 277 -9.71 7.27 1.85
CA ILE A 277 -8.71 8.30 1.57
C ILE A 277 -8.94 9.58 2.39
N ASP A 278 -10.19 9.85 2.74
CA ASP A 278 -10.60 10.99 3.57
C ASP A 278 -9.95 10.96 4.97
N LYS A 279 -9.71 9.75 5.50
CA LYS A 279 -9.18 9.52 6.85
C LYS A 279 -7.64 9.49 6.88
N TYR A 280 -7.02 8.85 5.89
CA TYR A 280 -5.59 8.52 5.94
C TYR A 280 -4.74 9.28 4.92
N GLY A 281 -5.37 9.90 3.90
CA GLY A 281 -4.65 10.37 2.74
C GLY A 281 -4.01 9.23 1.94
N ASN A 282 -2.99 9.55 1.17
CA ASN A 282 -2.22 8.55 0.43
C ASN A 282 -1.05 8.04 1.28
N THR A 283 -1.21 6.87 1.88
CA THR A 283 -0.15 6.14 2.62
C THR A 283 0.63 5.18 1.73
N THR A 284 0.69 5.42 0.44
CA THR A 284 1.44 4.64 -0.58
C THR A 284 1.15 3.13 -0.52
N ALA A 285 2.15 2.28 -0.18
CA ALA A 285 1.97 0.83 -0.07
C ALA A 285 1.01 0.43 1.07
N GLY A 286 0.79 1.30 2.05
CA GLY A 286 -0.09 1.06 3.19
C GLY A 286 -1.58 1.17 2.88
N THR A 287 -1.99 1.84 1.80
CA THR A 287 -3.41 2.17 1.55
C THR A 287 -4.30 0.93 1.43
N ILE A 288 -3.89 -0.05 0.64
CA ILE A 288 -4.67 -1.26 0.40
C ILE A 288 -4.78 -2.14 1.66
N PRO A 289 -3.69 -2.49 2.36
CA PRO A 289 -3.83 -3.33 3.56
C PRO A 289 -4.55 -2.64 4.72
N ILE A 290 -4.48 -1.31 4.86
CA ILE A 290 -5.34 -0.55 5.78
C ILE A 290 -6.82 -0.77 5.41
N ALA A 291 -7.16 -0.60 4.13
CA ALA A 291 -8.51 -0.76 3.63
C ALA A 291 -9.04 -2.20 3.76
N ILE A 292 -8.20 -3.21 3.51
CA ILE A 292 -8.55 -4.62 3.74
C ILE A 292 -8.91 -4.84 5.20
N ASN A 293 -8.08 -4.36 6.14
CA ASN A 293 -8.35 -4.57 7.56
C ASN A 293 -9.61 -3.84 8.03
N GLU A 294 -9.91 -2.63 7.54
CA GLU A 294 -11.18 -1.95 7.80
C GLU A 294 -12.37 -2.76 7.25
N ALA A 295 -12.27 -3.24 6.01
CA ALA A 295 -13.34 -4.04 5.40
C ALA A 295 -13.64 -5.34 6.17
N VAL A 296 -12.61 -6.02 6.66
CA VAL A 296 -12.77 -7.21 7.49
C VAL A 296 -13.42 -6.84 8.84
N LYS A 297 -12.93 -5.80 9.50
CA LYS A 297 -13.47 -5.32 10.79
C LYS A 297 -14.95 -4.91 10.69
N ASP A 298 -15.31 -4.29 9.57
CA ASP A 298 -16.68 -3.79 9.32
C ASP A 298 -17.60 -4.86 8.72
N ASN A 299 -17.13 -6.12 8.63
CA ASN A 299 -17.85 -7.26 8.05
C ASN A 299 -18.34 -7.04 6.60
N ARG A 300 -17.60 -6.25 5.83
CA ARG A 300 -17.86 -6.01 4.41
C ARG A 300 -17.38 -7.13 3.49
N ILE A 301 -16.57 -8.05 4.03
CA ILE A 301 -16.01 -9.20 3.31
C ILE A 301 -16.52 -10.48 3.96
N LYS A 302 -17.00 -11.43 3.13
CA LYS A 302 -17.53 -12.72 3.57
C LYS A 302 -16.92 -13.86 2.78
N ASP A 303 -17.03 -15.07 3.31
CA ASP A 303 -16.58 -16.28 2.60
C ASP A 303 -17.20 -16.40 1.20
N GLY A 304 -16.35 -16.71 0.25
CA GLY A 304 -16.71 -16.84 -1.16
C GLY A 304 -16.72 -15.53 -1.95
N ASP A 305 -16.59 -14.37 -1.30
CA ASP A 305 -16.54 -13.07 -1.96
C ASP A 305 -15.33 -12.93 -2.89
N TYR A 306 -15.54 -12.37 -4.07
CA TYR A 306 -14.46 -11.90 -4.92
C TYR A 306 -14.06 -10.47 -4.55
N ILE A 307 -12.82 -10.32 -4.11
CA ILE A 307 -12.20 -9.04 -3.77
C ILE A 307 -11.22 -8.67 -4.87
N LEU A 308 -11.40 -7.49 -5.45
CA LEU A 308 -10.49 -6.95 -6.45
C LEU A 308 -9.60 -5.88 -5.82
N LEU A 309 -8.30 -6.05 -5.91
CA LEU A 309 -7.31 -5.04 -5.52
C LEU A 309 -6.69 -4.44 -6.77
N ALA A 310 -6.43 -3.14 -6.79
CA ALA A 310 -5.71 -2.48 -7.88
C ALA A 310 -4.87 -1.31 -7.38
N SER A 311 -3.68 -1.13 -7.94
CA SER A 311 -2.75 -0.05 -7.57
C SER A 311 -2.02 0.51 -8.78
N PHE A 312 -1.54 1.76 -8.61
CA PHE A 312 -0.60 2.43 -9.49
C PHE A 312 0.36 3.27 -8.63
N GLY A 313 1.64 3.26 -8.94
CA GLY A 313 2.67 3.99 -8.19
C GLY A 313 3.86 4.41 -9.02
N ALA A 314 4.81 5.04 -8.33
CA ALA A 314 6.08 5.43 -8.95
C ALA A 314 6.79 4.24 -9.58
N GLY A 315 7.56 4.55 -10.61
CA GLY A 315 8.33 3.57 -11.35
C GLY A 315 8.21 3.77 -12.88
N PHE A 316 7.09 3.72 -13.63
CA PHE A 316 5.81 3.42 -12.96
C PHE A 316 5.68 1.92 -12.64
N THR A 317 4.94 1.63 -11.58
CA THR A 317 4.49 0.28 -11.24
C THR A 317 2.97 0.26 -11.12
N TRP A 318 2.32 -0.81 -11.59
CA TRP A 318 0.88 -0.98 -11.39
C TRP A 318 0.49 -2.45 -11.41
N GLY A 319 -0.68 -2.75 -10.88
CA GLY A 319 -1.17 -4.11 -10.90
C GLY A 319 -2.54 -4.26 -10.30
N SER A 320 -3.03 -5.48 -10.41
CA SER A 320 -4.28 -5.93 -9.81
C SER A 320 -4.11 -7.34 -9.26
N VAL A 321 -4.78 -7.62 -8.15
CA VAL A 321 -4.84 -8.94 -7.52
C VAL A 321 -6.31 -9.30 -7.30
N LEU A 322 -6.70 -10.50 -7.69
CA LEU A 322 -8.02 -11.06 -7.47
C LEU A 322 -7.94 -12.09 -6.34
N ILE A 323 -8.78 -11.91 -5.34
CA ILE A 323 -8.85 -12.79 -4.18
C ILE A 323 -10.26 -13.37 -4.11
N LYS A 324 -10.38 -14.68 -3.94
CA LYS A 324 -11.61 -15.31 -3.49
C LYS A 324 -11.48 -15.55 -1.99
N TRP A 325 -12.25 -14.78 -1.21
CA TRP A 325 -12.06 -14.74 0.23
C TRP A 325 -12.46 -16.05 0.90
N GLU A 326 -11.66 -16.46 1.85
CA GLU A 326 -11.91 -17.58 2.74
C GLU A 326 -11.49 -17.17 4.16
N SER A 327 -12.47 -17.13 5.08
CA SER A 327 -12.22 -16.91 6.51
C SER A 327 -11.52 -18.10 7.15
N ASN A 328 -10.96 -17.89 8.32
CA ASN A 328 -10.36 -18.97 9.14
C ASN A 328 -11.41 -19.72 9.94
#